data_004dee9432c7265245e88ae705c36886
#
_entry.id   004dee9432c7265245e88ae705c36886
#
_cell.length_a   1.000
_cell.length_b   1.000
_cell.length_c   1.000
_cell.angle_alpha   90.00
_cell.angle_beta   90.00
_cell.angle_gamma   90.00
#
_symmetry.space_group_name_H-M   'P 1'
#
loop_
_entity.id
_entity.type
_entity.pdbx_description
1 polymer ?
#
loop_
_entity_poly.entity_id
_entity_poly.type
_entity_poly.pdbx_seq_one_letter_code
_entity_poly.pdbx_strand_id
1 'polypeptide(L)'
;AAKLAGAPVLLVGDIDKGGVFASLYGTVKLLGRDGRRIKGYLINKFRGDLDILKPGLDMIEAATGRPVIGVLPYAADLGLPEEDSLSLRNGTMSRGDGTIRIVVVRLRYISNFTDFDPFLCEPDVQLQYSVSPADIENADMVIIPGSKNTVKDLLLLKDAGLDRSIRTARDRGARIVAICGGYQMAGRKIYDPHFVESTVGEVNGLGLLDIETTFGETKTTCQVEAKIVQRPAAFLPGVDGGELKGYEIHMGESRGDIGLFEIRRLSGQALPSVSLPDGSARDHCWGTYIHGIFENDAFRRGVLNRLREKKGLAPLPGSVSYTEMKERALDRLADLLRLHVDIGFIRRILGL
;
A
#
# COMPACT_ATOMS: atom_id res chain seq x y z
N ALA A 1 19.57 -10.65 10.10
CA ALA A 1 18.66 -10.15 11.15
C ALA A 1 18.77 -11.03 12.42
N ALA A 2 18.31 -12.31 12.46
CA ALA A 2 18.24 -13.14 13.65
C ALA A 2 19.58 -13.33 14.39
N LYS A 3 20.71 -13.43 13.65
CA LYS A 3 22.05 -13.51 14.23
C LYS A 3 22.43 -12.23 14.98
N LEU A 4 22.15 -11.07 14.40
CA LEU A 4 22.42 -9.75 15.02
C LEU A 4 21.55 -9.53 16.25
N ALA A 5 20.27 -9.92 16.16
CA ALA A 5 19.33 -9.78 17.27
C ALA A 5 19.50 -10.86 18.39
N GLY A 6 20.34 -11.89 18.18
CA GLY A 6 20.43 -13.03 19.09
C GLY A 6 19.14 -13.86 19.17
N ALA A 7 18.19 -13.64 18.27
CA ALA A 7 16.83 -14.16 18.38
C ALA A 7 16.69 -15.65 17.97
N PRO A 8 15.79 -16.42 18.62
CA PRO A 8 15.32 -17.68 18.09
C PRO A 8 14.49 -17.46 16.82
N VAL A 9 14.44 -18.50 15.97
CA VAL A 9 13.73 -18.45 14.67
C VAL A 9 12.67 -19.55 14.63
N LEU A 10 11.47 -19.20 14.22
CA LEU A 10 10.47 -20.15 13.74
C LEU A 10 10.43 -20.06 12.22
N LEU A 11 10.58 -21.19 11.56
CA LEU A 11 10.58 -21.26 10.10
C LEU A 11 9.18 -21.62 9.62
N VAL A 12 8.58 -20.73 8.82
CA VAL A 12 7.24 -20.91 8.25
C VAL A 12 7.34 -21.51 6.85
N GLY A 13 6.68 -22.63 6.62
CA GLY A 13 6.60 -23.29 5.32
C GLY A 13 5.22 -23.13 4.69
N ASP A 14 5.17 -22.64 3.45
CA ASP A 14 3.94 -22.57 2.64
C ASP A 14 3.71 -23.91 1.94
N ILE A 15 2.67 -24.66 2.37
CA ILE A 15 2.38 -26.00 1.84
C ILE A 15 1.61 -25.96 0.51
N ASP A 16 0.94 -24.85 0.22
CA ASP A 16 0.09 -24.69 -0.97
C ASP A 16 0.90 -24.78 -2.28
N LYS A 17 2.19 -24.44 -2.23
CA LYS A 17 3.11 -24.50 -3.37
C LYS A 17 3.77 -25.85 -3.61
N GLY A 18 3.54 -26.81 -2.72
CA GLY A 18 4.23 -28.12 -2.73
C GLY A 18 5.70 -28.05 -2.27
N GLY A 19 6.30 -29.20 -1.99
CA GLY A 19 7.71 -29.31 -1.62
C GLY A 19 8.10 -28.72 -0.26
N VAL A 20 7.13 -28.41 0.61
CA VAL A 20 7.35 -27.72 1.89
C VAL A 20 8.38 -28.42 2.77
N PHE A 21 8.33 -29.75 2.91
CA PHE A 21 9.26 -30.51 3.72
C PHE A 21 10.69 -30.44 3.19
N ALA A 22 10.87 -30.52 1.87
CA ALA A 22 12.17 -30.35 1.22
C ALA A 22 12.73 -28.94 1.45
N SER A 23 11.88 -27.92 1.37
CA SER A 23 12.26 -26.52 1.62
C SER A 23 12.68 -26.32 3.09
N LEU A 24 11.92 -26.81 4.05
CA LEU A 24 12.25 -26.72 5.49
C LEU A 24 13.56 -27.43 5.81
N TYR A 25 13.70 -28.68 5.35
CA TYR A 25 14.91 -29.47 5.55
C TYR A 25 16.14 -28.83 4.88
N GLY A 26 16.00 -28.42 3.61
CA GLY A 26 17.07 -27.77 2.85
C GLY A 26 17.54 -26.47 3.49
N THR A 27 16.60 -25.64 3.97
CA THR A 27 16.93 -24.40 4.69
C THR A 27 17.79 -24.67 5.92
N VAL A 28 17.41 -25.63 6.75
CA VAL A 28 18.18 -25.99 7.95
C VAL A 28 19.58 -26.49 7.59
N LYS A 29 19.70 -27.31 6.56
CA LYS A 29 21.00 -27.88 6.13
C LYS A 29 21.91 -26.85 5.51
N LEU A 30 21.37 -25.96 4.66
CA LEU A 30 22.13 -24.92 3.98
C LEU A 30 22.68 -23.86 4.95
N LEU A 31 21.95 -23.56 6.02
CA LEU A 31 22.38 -22.59 7.04
C LEU A 31 23.52 -23.12 7.94
N GLY A 32 23.84 -24.39 7.91
CA GLY A 32 24.92 -24.98 8.70
C GLY A 32 24.81 -24.65 10.21
N ARG A 33 25.80 -23.96 10.76
CA ARG A 33 25.83 -23.59 12.19
C ARG A 33 24.72 -22.60 12.57
N ASP A 34 24.30 -21.71 11.69
CA ASP A 34 23.23 -20.75 11.96
C ASP A 34 21.84 -21.40 11.95
N GLY A 35 21.69 -22.57 11.33
CA GLY A 35 20.48 -23.39 11.40
C GLY A 35 20.07 -23.79 12.85
N ARG A 36 20.99 -23.74 13.82
CA ARG A 36 20.68 -23.97 15.26
C ARG A 36 19.76 -22.92 15.88
N ARG A 37 19.63 -21.75 15.23
CA ARG A 37 18.69 -20.71 15.66
C ARG A 37 17.24 -21.08 15.36
N ILE A 38 17.00 -21.91 14.35
CA ILE A 38 15.66 -22.42 14.04
C ILE A 38 15.25 -23.35 15.16
N LYS A 39 14.17 -23.02 15.88
CA LYS A 39 13.67 -23.75 17.05
C LYS A 39 12.46 -24.61 16.77
N GLY A 40 11.73 -24.30 15.71
CA GLY A 40 10.53 -25.04 15.31
C GLY A 40 10.02 -24.60 13.96
N TYR A 41 9.00 -25.29 13.49
CA TYR A 41 8.34 -25.06 12.22
C TYR A 41 6.88 -24.72 12.40
N LEU A 42 6.37 -23.90 11.47
CA LEU A 42 4.95 -23.68 11.22
C LEU A 42 4.65 -24.06 9.78
N ILE A 43 3.61 -24.86 9.57
CA ILE A 43 3.08 -25.13 8.23
C ILE A 43 1.93 -24.18 7.99
N ASN A 44 2.01 -23.42 6.92
CA ASN A 44 1.00 -22.41 6.59
C ASN A 44 0.22 -22.79 5.34
N LYS A 45 -1.01 -22.28 5.24
CA LYS A 45 -1.94 -22.49 4.12
C LYS A 45 -2.35 -23.94 3.88
N PHE A 46 -2.47 -24.71 4.96
CA PHE A 46 -2.87 -26.10 4.83
C PHE A 46 -4.32 -26.24 4.37
N ARG A 47 -4.54 -27.12 3.39
CA ARG A 47 -5.85 -27.52 2.89
C ARG A 47 -5.94 -29.05 2.91
N GLY A 48 -6.90 -29.60 3.58
CA GLY A 48 -7.13 -31.03 3.58
C GLY A 48 -7.22 -31.63 4.97
N ASP A 49 -6.96 -32.94 5.05
CA ASP A 49 -7.03 -33.72 6.30
C ASP A 49 -5.67 -33.74 7.00
N LEU A 50 -5.68 -33.36 8.27
CA LEU A 50 -4.47 -33.29 9.09
C LEU A 50 -3.88 -34.70 9.36
N ASP A 51 -4.71 -35.75 9.42
CA ASP A 51 -4.24 -37.11 9.62
C ASP A 51 -3.40 -37.63 8.45
N ILE A 52 -3.69 -37.17 7.24
CA ILE A 52 -2.88 -37.47 6.05
C ILE A 52 -1.54 -36.71 6.09
N LEU A 53 -1.51 -35.52 6.67
CA LEU A 53 -0.29 -34.72 6.78
C LEU A 53 0.66 -35.21 7.88
N LYS A 54 0.12 -35.80 8.96
CA LYS A 54 0.84 -36.16 10.18
C LYS A 54 2.12 -36.98 9.95
N PRO A 55 2.13 -38.06 9.13
CA PRO A 55 3.37 -38.80 8.85
C PRO A 55 4.49 -37.90 8.27
N GLY A 56 4.14 -36.88 7.47
CA GLY A 56 5.10 -35.89 6.94
C GLY A 56 5.65 -34.99 8.03
N LEU A 57 4.81 -34.60 9.00
CA LEU A 57 5.25 -33.80 10.16
C LEU A 57 6.23 -34.60 11.01
N ASP A 58 5.90 -35.85 11.35
CA ASP A 58 6.77 -36.72 12.11
C ASP A 58 8.12 -36.95 11.41
N MET A 59 8.09 -37.10 10.08
CA MET A 59 9.30 -37.26 9.26
C MET A 59 10.23 -36.04 9.36
N ILE A 60 9.70 -34.81 9.21
CA ILE A 60 10.55 -33.60 9.25
C ILE A 60 11.10 -33.35 10.65
N GLU A 61 10.32 -33.66 11.71
CA GLU A 61 10.77 -33.55 13.07
C GLU A 61 11.92 -34.56 13.35
N ALA A 62 11.77 -35.80 12.95
CA ALA A 62 12.83 -36.81 13.08
C ALA A 62 14.09 -36.45 12.31
N ALA A 63 13.96 -35.96 11.09
CA ALA A 63 15.08 -35.58 10.22
C ALA A 63 15.87 -34.35 10.68
N THR A 64 15.24 -33.44 11.44
CA THR A 64 15.84 -32.18 11.83
C THR A 64 16.02 -31.97 13.33
N GLY A 65 15.36 -32.79 14.16
CA GLY A 65 15.33 -32.65 15.61
C GLY A 65 14.61 -31.37 16.08
N ARG A 66 13.64 -30.86 15.31
CA ARG A 66 12.87 -29.64 15.61
C ARG A 66 11.39 -29.89 15.49
N PRO A 67 10.57 -29.43 16.46
CA PRO A 67 9.14 -29.68 16.45
C PRO A 67 8.42 -28.84 15.38
N VAL A 68 7.33 -29.38 14.83
CA VAL A 68 6.30 -28.63 14.14
C VAL A 68 5.33 -28.12 15.20
N ILE A 69 5.36 -26.83 15.49
CA ILE A 69 4.59 -26.21 16.57
C ILE A 69 3.20 -25.74 16.13
N GLY A 70 2.86 -25.93 14.87
CA GLY A 70 1.52 -25.61 14.38
C GLY A 70 1.35 -25.84 12.88
N VAL A 71 0.08 -26.12 12.52
CA VAL A 71 -0.39 -26.24 11.15
C VAL A 71 -1.55 -25.26 10.99
N LEU A 72 -1.33 -24.19 10.24
CA LEU A 72 -2.33 -23.15 10.01
C LEU A 72 -3.18 -23.52 8.80
N PRO A 73 -4.50 -23.61 8.95
CA PRO A 73 -5.38 -23.83 7.81
C PRO A 73 -5.33 -22.63 6.85
N TYR A 74 -5.65 -22.90 5.61
CA TYR A 74 -5.81 -21.83 4.62
C TYR A 74 -7.02 -20.95 4.98
N ALA A 75 -6.75 -19.70 5.26
CA ALA A 75 -7.78 -18.71 5.52
C ALA A 75 -7.90 -17.77 4.30
N ALA A 76 -8.95 -17.97 3.51
CA ALA A 76 -9.16 -17.23 2.27
C ALA A 76 -9.45 -15.74 2.48
N ASP A 77 -9.99 -15.36 3.63
CA ASP A 77 -10.67 -14.06 3.80
C ASP A 77 -10.35 -13.43 5.16
N LEU A 78 -9.06 -13.33 5.48
CA LEU A 78 -8.64 -12.64 6.71
C LEU A 78 -8.92 -11.13 6.62
N GLY A 79 -8.97 -10.55 5.42
CA GLY A 79 -9.16 -9.11 5.23
C GLY A 79 -7.94 -8.28 5.58
N LEU A 80 -6.77 -8.91 5.68
CA LEU A 80 -5.50 -8.21 5.88
C LEU A 80 -4.98 -7.64 4.56
N PRO A 81 -4.33 -6.48 4.59
CA PRO A 81 -3.62 -5.94 3.43
C PRO A 81 -2.57 -6.93 2.92
N GLU A 82 -2.40 -7.00 1.62
CA GLU A 82 -1.37 -7.83 1.03
C GLU A 82 0.01 -7.16 1.09
N GLU A 83 1.07 -7.93 1.34
CA GLU A 83 2.44 -7.41 1.39
C GLU A 83 3.08 -7.28 0.02
N ASP A 84 2.66 -8.08 -0.97
CA ASP A 84 3.30 -8.16 -2.28
C ASP A 84 2.38 -7.68 -3.40
N SER A 85 2.89 -6.74 -4.20
CA SER A 85 2.23 -6.24 -5.41
C SER A 85 2.03 -7.31 -6.50
N LEU A 86 2.55 -8.52 -6.34
CA LEU A 86 2.32 -9.63 -7.26
C LEU A 86 0.85 -10.06 -7.32
N SER A 87 0.11 -9.86 -6.24
CA SER A 87 -1.34 -10.10 -6.19
C SER A 87 -2.13 -9.17 -7.13
N LEU A 88 -1.61 -7.98 -7.41
CA LEU A 88 -2.20 -7.02 -8.33
C LEU A 88 -2.23 -7.49 -9.80
N ARG A 89 -1.61 -8.62 -10.13
CA ARG A 89 -1.60 -9.17 -11.50
C ARG A 89 -2.96 -9.66 -11.97
N ASN A 90 -3.89 -9.91 -11.08
CA ASN A 90 -5.18 -10.54 -11.37
C ASN A 90 -6.33 -9.55 -11.60
N GLY A 91 -6.08 -8.25 -11.75
CA GLY A 91 -7.09 -7.28 -12.20
C GLY A 91 -7.93 -6.69 -11.09
N THR A 92 -9.22 -6.89 -11.12
CA THR A 92 -10.19 -6.18 -10.27
C THR A 92 -10.19 -6.70 -8.84
N MET A 93 -9.99 -5.80 -7.87
CA MET A 93 -10.13 -6.08 -6.44
C MET A 93 -11.48 -5.56 -5.90
N SER A 94 -12.56 -5.72 -6.66
CA SER A 94 -13.84 -5.12 -6.29
C SER A 94 -14.61 -5.93 -5.24
N ARG A 95 -15.20 -5.23 -4.27
CA ARG A 95 -16.26 -5.76 -3.38
C ARG A 95 -17.57 -4.96 -3.50
N GLY A 96 -17.55 -3.80 -4.15
CA GLY A 96 -18.71 -2.91 -4.29
C GLY A 96 -19.54 -3.16 -5.55
N ASP A 97 -20.69 -2.50 -5.63
CA ASP A 97 -21.62 -2.57 -6.75
C ASP A 97 -21.15 -1.86 -8.04
N GLY A 98 -19.99 -1.17 -7.95
CA GLY A 98 -19.40 -0.47 -9.09
C GLY A 98 -20.06 0.85 -9.45
N THR A 99 -20.86 1.42 -8.56
CA THR A 99 -21.46 2.76 -8.75
C THR A 99 -20.38 3.81 -8.98
N ILE A 100 -19.27 3.75 -8.22
CA ILE A 100 -18.07 4.58 -8.37
C ILE A 100 -16.91 3.70 -8.86
N ARG A 101 -16.35 4.04 -10.01
CA ARG A 101 -15.19 3.36 -10.59
C ARG A 101 -13.90 4.11 -10.30
N ILE A 102 -13.01 3.47 -9.53
CA ILE A 102 -11.67 4.00 -9.23
C ILE A 102 -10.64 3.13 -9.92
N VAL A 103 -9.82 3.73 -10.76
CA VAL A 103 -8.73 3.05 -11.45
C VAL A 103 -7.40 3.57 -10.94
N VAL A 104 -6.62 2.68 -10.35
CA VAL A 104 -5.20 2.93 -10.02
C VAL A 104 -4.36 2.53 -11.22
N VAL A 105 -3.57 3.46 -11.75
CA VAL A 105 -2.64 3.17 -12.84
C VAL A 105 -1.61 2.16 -12.35
N ARG A 106 -1.58 0.96 -12.92
CA ARG A 106 -0.67 -0.09 -12.50
C ARG A 106 0.74 0.17 -13.01
N LEU A 107 1.53 0.87 -12.21
CA LEU A 107 2.93 1.12 -12.50
C LEU A 107 3.77 -0.17 -12.34
N ARG A 108 4.87 -0.27 -13.10
CA ARG A 108 5.78 -1.43 -13.02
C ARG A 108 6.50 -1.49 -11.67
N TYR A 109 6.87 -0.33 -11.14
CA TYR A 109 7.58 -0.19 -9.87
C TYR A 109 6.67 0.42 -8.79
N ILE A 110 5.36 0.12 -8.84
CA ILE A 110 4.40 0.62 -7.87
C ILE A 110 4.88 0.40 -6.44
N SER A 111 4.70 1.41 -5.59
CA SER A 111 4.94 1.34 -4.15
C SER A 111 3.69 1.73 -3.37
N ASN A 112 3.64 1.28 -2.11
CA ASN A 112 2.56 1.65 -1.19
C ASN A 112 1.16 1.42 -1.79
N PHE A 113 0.99 0.34 -2.55
CA PHE A 113 -0.28 0.03 -3.22
C PHE A 113 -1.44 -0.16 -2.23
N THR A 114 -1.14 -0.50 -0.98
CA THR A 114 -2.12 -0.61 0.12
C THR A 114 -2.74 0.73 0.54
N ASP A 115 -2.20 1.87 0.07
CA ASP A 115 -2.83 3.19 0.27
C ASP A 115 -4.27 3.25 -0.23
N PHE A 116 -4.63 2.36 -1.17
CA PHE A 116 -5.94 2.35 -1.81
C PHE A 116 -6.88 1.26 -1.29
N ASP A 117 -6.40 0.37 -0.43
CA ASP A 117 -7.21 -0.68 0.22
C ASP A 117 -8.41 -0.12 1.01
N PRO A 118 -8.34 1.08 1.60
CA PRO A 118 -9.51 1.68 2.24
C PRO A 118 -10.74 1.81 1.34
N PHE A 119 -10.56 1.90 0.03
CA PHE A 119 -11.68 1.91 -0.92
C PHE A 119 -12.40 0.56 -1.03
N LEU A 120 -11.73 -0.55 -0.70
CA LEU A 120 -12.34 -1.88 -0.71
C LEU A 120 -13.41 -2.06 0.39
N CYS A 121 -13.42 -1.19 1.39
CA CYS A 121 -14.43 -1.19 2.45
C CYS A 121 -15.73 -0.53 2.01
N GLU A 122 -15.68 0.24 0.93
CA GLU A 122 -16.78 1.08 0.51
C GLU A 122 -17.74 0.28 -0.39
N PRO A 123 -19.03 0.21 -0.04
CA PRO A 123 -19.98 -0.69 -0.70
C PRO A 123 -20.29 -0.29 -2.15
N ASP A 124 -20.07 0.97 -2.50
CA ASP A 124 -20.39 1.57 -3.78
C ASP A 124 -19.16 1.73 -4.70
N VAL A 125 -17.98 1.25 -4.27
CA VAL A 125 -16.73 1.43 -5.00
C VAL A 125 -16.27 0.16 -5.69
N GLN A 126 -15.93 0.29 -6.96
CA GLN A 126 -15.13 -0.67 -7.72
C GLN A 126 -13.70 -0.16 -7.84
N LEU A 127 -12.76 -0.79 -7.14
CA LEU A 127 -11.33 -0.51 -7.26
C LEU A 127 -10.67 -1.48 -8.24
N GLN A 128 -9.91 -0.93 -9.19
CA GLN A 128 -9.20 -1.71 -10.20
C GLN A 128 -7.78 -1.16 -10.42
N TYR A 129 -6.79 -2.05 -10.52
CA TYR A 129 -5.45 -1.73 -11.00
C TYR A 129 -5.36 -2.07 -12.48
N SER A 130 -5.11 -1.07 -13.33
CA SER A 130 -5.14 -1.28 -14.78
C SER A 130 -4.07 -0.51 -15.54
N VAL A 131 -3.69 -1.06 -16.70
CA VAL A 131 -2.94 -0.37 -17.76
C VAL A 131 -3.77 -0.27 -19.05
N SER A 132 -5.05 -0.62 -18.99
CA SER A 132 -5.95 -0.51 -20.14
C SER A 132 -6.38 0.94 -20.34
N PRO A 133 -6.17 1.52 -21.54
CA PRO A 133 -6.69 2.84 -21.87
C PRO A 133 -8.19 2.97 -21.61
N ALA A 134 -8.96 1.96 -21.99
CA ALA A 134 -10.42 1.97 -21.84
C ALA A 134 -10.86 2.03 -20.36
N ASP A 135 -10.17 1.31 -19.46
CA ASP A 135 -10.48 1.36 -18.04
C ASP A 135 -10.20 2.74 -17.46
N ILE A 136 -9.02 3.32 -17.80
CA ILE A 136 -8.60 4.65 -17.34
C ILE A 136 -9.57 5.73 -17.84
N GLU A 137 -9.93 5.70 -19.12
CA GLU A 137 -10.78 6.74 -19.74
C GLU A 137 -12.24 6.70 -19.26
N ASN A 138 -12.70 5.56 -18.74
CA ASN A 138 -14.05 5.39 -18.22
C ASN A 138 -14.14 5.41 -16.68
N ALA A 139 -13.05 5.75 -16.00
CA ALA A 139 -13.03 5.89 -14.54
C ALA A 139 -13.71 7.17 -14.07
N ASP A 140 -14.34 7.13 -12.90
CA ASP A 140 -14.79 8.33 -12.18
C ASP A 140 -13.62 9.03 -11.47
N MET A 141 -12.63 8.22 -11.03
CA MET A 141 -11.38 8.69 -10.45
C MET A 141 -10.20 7.84 -10.95
N VAL A 142 -9.15 8.49 -11.40
CA VAL A 142 -7.88 7.86 -11.78
C VAL A 142 -6.83 8.22 -10.73
N ILE A 143 -6.13 7.23 -10.21
CA ILE A 143 -5.05 7.41 -9.24
C ILE A 143 -3.72 7.07 -9.89
N ILE A 144 -2.78 8.01 -9.82
CA ILE A 144 -1.37 7.81 -10.17
C ILE A 144 -0.64 7.53 -8.85
N PRO A 145 -0.26 6.27 -8.56
CA PRO A 145 0.26 5.87 -7.26
C PRO A 145 1.73 6.22 -7.07
N GLY A 146 2.25 5.95 -5.87
CA GLY A 146 3.68 5.98 -5.59
C GLY A 146 4.49 4.98 -6.41
N SER A 147 5.77 5.28 -6.59
CA SER A 147 6.70 4.43 -7.34
C SER A 147 8.04 4.30 -6.61
N LYS A 148 8.68 3.11 -6.76
CA LYS A 148 10.07 2.86 -6.33
C LYS A 148 11.09 3.41 -7.34
N ASN A 149 10.65 3.81 -8.53
CA ASN A 149 11.46 4.46 -9.56
C ASN A 149 10.56 5.36 -10.42
N THR A 150 10.38 6.57 -9.97
CA THR A 150 9.44 7.55 -10.51
C THR A 150 9.71 7.88 -11.97
N VAL A 151 10.98 8.16 -12.32
CA VAL A 151 11.35 8.55 -13.68
C VAL A 151 11.09 7.41 -14.66
N LYS A 152 11.48 6.19 -14.30
CA LYS A 152 11.30 5.02 -15.18
C LYS A 152 9.84 4.69 -15.40
N ASP A 153 9.02 4.74 -14.34
CA ASP A 153 7.59 4.51 -14.47
C ASP A 153 6.91 5.60 -15.30
N LEU A 154 7.32 6.87 -15.15
CA LEU A 154 6.83 7.97 -15.98
C LEU A 154 7.11 7.75 -17.47
N LEU A 155 8.33 7.33 -17.81
CA LEU A 155 8.70 7.03 -19.19
C LEU A 155 7.90 5.84 -19.73
N LEU A 156 7.77 4.75 -18.99
CA LEU A 156 6.97 3.58 -19.38
C LEU A 156 5.49 3.93 -19.56
N LEU A 157 4.94 4.77 -18.69
CA LEU A 157 3.56 5.26 -18.78
C LEU A 157 3.34 6.03 -20.08
N LYS A 158 4.30 6.91 -20.46
CA LYS A 158 4.23 7.70 -21.70
C LYS A 158 4.41 6.81 -22.93
N ASP A 159 5.37 5.89 -22.92
CA ASP A 159 5.62 4.94 -24.01
C ASP A 159 4.38 4.08 -24.29
N ALA A 160 3.65 3.71 -23.24
CA ALA A 160 2.39 2.98 -23.35
C ALA A 160 1.20 3.88 -23.76
N GLY A 161 1.38 5.19 -23.89
CA GLY A 161 0.32 6.13 -24.23
C GLY A 161 -0.71 6.39 -23.11
N LEU A 162 -0.43 5.96 -21.90
CA LEU A 162 -1.36 6.11 -20.77
C LEU A 162 -1.47 7.56 -20.30
N ASP A 163 -0.48 8.40 -20.56
CA ASP A 163 -0.54 9.85 -20.34
C ASP A 163 -1.70 10.49 -21.12
N ARG A 164 -1.94 10.04 -22.34
CA ARG A 164 -3.09 10.48 -23.16
C ARG A 164 -4.41 10.02 -22.57
N SER A 165 -4.49 8.76 -22.16
CA SER A 165 -5.71 8.22 -21.53
C SER A 165 -6.05 8.92 -20.22
N ILE A 166 -5.04 9.26 -19.39
CA ILE A 166 -5.24 10.05 -18.17
C ILE A 166 -5.78 11.46 -18.49
N ARG A 167 -5.23 12.11 -19.53
CA ARG A 167 -5.74 13.41 -19.98
C ARG A 167 -7.17 13.30 -20.50
N THR A 168 -7.46 12.27 -21.31
CA THR A 168 -8.82 12.02 -21.82
C THR A 168 -9.80 11.80 -20.66
N ALA A 169 -9.43 11.01 -19.65
CA ALA A 169 -10.24 10.82 -18.44
C ALA A 169 -10.53 12.16 -17.72
N ARG A 170 -9.48 12.97 -17.50
CA ARG A 170 -9.63 14.31 -16.92
C ARG A 170 -10.58 15.18 -17.72
N ASP A 171 -10.42 15.22 -19.05
CA ASP A 171 -11.20 16.08 -19.92
C ASP A 171 -12.67 15.64 -20.00
N ARG A 172 -12.94 14.36 -19.77
CA ARG A 172 -14.29 13.81 -19.52
C ARG A 172 -14.78 14.08 -18.09
N GLY A 173 -13.94 14.70 -17.27
CA GLY A 173 -14.24 15.17 -15.93
C GLY A 173 -13.92 14.14 -14.83
N ALA A 174 -13.21 13.03 -15.10
CA ALA A 174 -12.71 12.18 -14.02
C ALA A 174 -11.80 12.99 -13.07
N ARG A 175 -11.79 12.60 -11.80
CA ARG A 175 -10.84 13.15 -10.84
C ARG A 175 -9.50 12.45 -10.99
N ILE A 176 -8.42 13.21 -11.07
CA ILE A 176 -7.06 12.66 -11.09
C ILE A 176 -6.42 12.92 -9.75
N VAL A 177 -6.00 11.85 -9.09
CA VAL A 177 -5.32 11.88 -7.80
C VAL A 177 -3.91 11.35 -7.96
N ALA A 178 -2.92 12.04 -7.42
CA ALA A 178 -1.53 11.68 -7.57
C ALA A 178 -0.83 11.61 -6.20
N ILE A 179 -0.26 10.45 -5.86
CA ILE A 179 0.34 10.21 -4.54
C ILE A 179 1.84 9.99 -4.68
N CYS A 180 2.64 10.72 -3.90
CA CYS A 180 4.09 10.57 -3.76
C CYS A 180 4.82 10.60 -5.13
N GLY A 181 5.37 9.49 -5.61
CA GLY A 181 5.96 9.40 -6.96
C GLY A 181 4.96 9.79 -8.07
N GLY A 182 3.69 9.44 -7.90
CA GLY A 182 2.61 9.90 -8.80
C GLY A 182 2.43 11.41 -8.78
N TYR A 183 2.54 12.04 -7.61
CA TYR A 183 2.49 13.49 -7.46
C TYR A 183 3.64 14.17 -8.20
N GLN A 184 4.85 13.62 -8.09
CA GLN A 184 6.01 14.08 -8.86
C GLN A 184 5.79 13.92 -10.37
N MET A 185 5.26 12.77 -10.82
CA MET A 185 4.93 12.55 -12.25
C MET A 185 3.87 13.52 -12.76
N ALA A 186 2.91 13.90 -11.92
CA ALA A 186 1.82 14.82 -12.29
C ALA A 186 2.30 16.25 -12.55
N GLY A 187 3.46 16.64 -12.04
CA GLY A 187 4.08 17.95 -12.25
C GLY A 187 4.47 18.26 -13.69
N ARG A 188 5.08 19.42 -13.88
CA ARG A 188 5.59 19.87 -15.18
C ARG A 188 6.91 19.19 -15.54
N LYS A 189 7.82 19.06 -14.56
CA LYS A 189 9.16 18.56 -14.78
C LYS A 189 9.75 17.88 -13.52
N ILE A 190 10.57 16.88 -13.74
CA ILE A 190 11.37 16.22 -12.71
C ILE A 190 12.83 16.40 -13.09
N TYR A 191 13.64 16.90 -12.16
CA TYR A 191 15.08 17.03 -12.25
C TYR A 191 15.77 15.97 -11.38
N ASP A 192 16.73 15.28 -11.95
CA ASP A 192 17.58 14.28 -11.26
C ASP A 192 19.07 14.61 -11.47
N PRO A 193 19.56 15.76 -10.93
CA PRO A 193 20.90 16.25 -11.18
C PRO A 193 22.01 15.34 -10.67
N HIS A 194 21.68 14.45 -9.71
CA HIS A 194 22.63 13.52 -9.11
C HIS A 194 22.41 12.07 -9.58
N PHE A 195 21.52 11.85 -10.56
CA PHE A 195 21.22 10.52 -11.10
C PHE A 195 20.81 9.51 -10.01
N VAL A 196 19.98 9.95 -9.07
CA VAL A 196 19.53 9.17 -7.91
C VAL A 196 18.60 8.03 -8.33
N GLU A 197 17.67 8.31 -9.24
CA GLU A 197 16.68 7.35 -9.73
C GLU A 197 16.87 6.97 -11.21
N SER A 198 17.58 7.76 -11.98
CA SER A 198 17.63 7.59 -13.44
C SER A 198 18.99 7.89 -14.03
N THR A 199 19.15 7.54 -15.31
CA THR A 199 20.33 7.92 -16.13
C THR A 199 20.10 9.21 -16.92
N VAL A 200 18.92 9.84 -16.77
CA VAL A 200 18.58 11.11 -17.42
C VAL A 200 18.47 12.22 -16.35
N GLY A 201 19.13 13.34 -16.59
CA GLY A 201 19.19 14.44 -15.62
C GLY A 201 17.87 15.20 -15.45
N GLU A 202 16.95 15.08 -16.42
CA GLU A 202 15.63 15.71 -16.36
C GLU A 202 14.62 15.00 -17.26
N VAL A 203 13.35 15.06 -16.87
CA VAL A 203 12.23 14.53 -17.66
C VAL A 203 11.00 15.43 -17.51
N ASN A 204 10.27 15.62 -18.61
CA ASN A 204 8.98 16.32 -18.55
C ASN A 204 7.95 15.43 -17.84
N GLY A 205 7.23 16.00 -16.89
CA GLY A 205 6.10 15.36 -16.22
C GLY A 205 4.85 15.24 -17.08
N LEU A 206 3.74 14.98 -16.45
CA LEU A 206 2.43 14.92 -17.12
C LEU A 206 1.80 16.31 -17.30
N GLY A 207 2.27 17.34 -16.59
CA GLY A 207 1.77 18.72 -16.68
C GLY A 207 0.32 18.85 -16.19
N LEU A 208 -0.10 18.00 -15.28
CA LEU A 208 -1.43 18.06 -14.66
C LEU A 208 -1.47 19.04 -13.50
N LEU A 209 -0.33 19.22 -12.82
CA LEU A 209 -0.15 20.12 -11.68
C LEU A 209 0.96 21.12 -11.97
N ASP A 210 0.89 22.31 -11.36
CA ASP A 210 1.85 23.38 -11.55
C ASP A 210 3.01 23.31 -10.56
N ILE A 211 3.69 22.19 -10.59
CA ILE A 211 4.86 21.89 -9.74
C ILE A 211 6.01 21.36 -10.57
N GLU A 212 7.22 21.50 -10.04
CA GLU A 212 8.46 20.88 -10.52
C GLU A 212 9.14 20.19 -9.34
N THR A 213 9.71 19.01 -9.57
CA THR A 213 10.37 18.20 -8.54
C THR A 213 11.86 18.12 -8.83
N THR A 214 12.70 18.26 -7.79
CA THR A 214 14.13 17.99 -7.86
C THR A 214 14.47 16.86 -6.89
N PHE A 215 15.05 15.79 -7.40
CA PHE A 215 15.55 14.70 -6.54
C PHE A 215 16.77 15.13 -5.76
N GLY A 216 16.81 14.77 -4.48
CA GLY A 216 17.94 14.95 -3.58
C GLY A 216 18.48 13.62 -3.10
N GLU A 217 19.62 13.64 -2.44
CA GLU A 217 20.26 12.43 -1.87
C GLU A 217 19.63 11.96 -0.56
N THR A 218 18.83 12.81 0.09
CA THR A 218 18.20 12.53 1.38
C THR A 218 16.77 12.06 1.22
N LYS A 219 16.44 10.97 1.93
CA LYS A 219 15.08 10.43 1.98
C LYS A 219 14.33 10.99 3.18
N THR A 220 13.18 11.59 2.94
CA THR A 220 12.23 11.96 4.00
C THR A 220 11.42 10.73 4.40
N THR A 221 11.36 10.43 5.70
CA THR A 221 10.52 9.34 6.24
C THR A 221 10.00 9.79 7.60
N CYS A 222 8.72 10.11 7.69
CA CYS A 222 8.09 10.55 8.94
C CYS A 222 6.58 10.38 8.91
N GLN A 223 5.98 10.23 10.08
CA GLN A 223 4.53 10.37 10.24
C GLN A 223 4.15 11.84 10.18
N VAL A 224 2.96 12.11 9.65
CA VAL A 224 2.45 13.47 9.51
C VAL A 224 1.01 13.59 9.98
N GLU A 225 0.70 14.76 10.52
CA GLU A 225 -0.65 15.28 10.67
C GLU A 225 -0.84 16.40 9.66
N ALA A 226 -1.97 16.42 8.99
CA ALA A 226 -2.24 17.38 7.93
C ALA A 226 -3.60 18.05 8.09
N LYS A 227 -3.70 19.31 7.61
CA LYS A 227 -4.96 20.05 7.48
C LYS A 227 -5.14 20.51 6.05
N ILE A 228 -6.37 20.46 5.55
CA ILE A 228 -6.70 21.03 4.25
C ILE A 228 -6.75 22.55 4.40
N VAL A 229 -5.88 23.27 3.69
CA VAL A 229 -5.81 24.74 3.73
C VAL A 229 -6.48 25.37 2.52
N GLN A 230 -6.11 24.93 1.33
CA GLN A 230 -6.80 25.33 0.12
C GLN A 230 -7.96 24.37 -0.15
N ARG A 231 -9.13 24.94 -0.31
CA ARG A 231 -10.34 24.18 -0.65
C ARG A 231 -10.70 24.49 -2.11
N PRO A 232 -10.09 23.81 -3.09
CA PRO A 232 -10.62 23.86 -4.44
C PRO A 232 -12.03 23.31 -4.35
N ALA A 233 -13.02 24.20 -4.44
CA ALA A 233 -14.43 23.94 -4.14
C ALA A 233 -15.02 22.73 -4.91
N ALA A 234 -14.30 22.28 -5.93
CA ALA A 234 -14.79 21.26 -6.84
C ALA A 234 -14.58 19.81 -6.36
N PHE A 235 -13.64 19.48 -5.44
CA PHE A 235 -13.33 18.05 -5.23
C PHE A 235 -12.73 17.64 -3.89
N LEU A 236 -12.37 18.56 -3.00
CA LEU A 236 -12.04 18.18 -1.64
C LEU A 236 -13.25 18.46 -0.74
N PRO A 237 -13.74 17.47 0.00
CA PRO A 237 -14.82 17.70 0.92
C PRO A 237 -14.38 18.74 1.93
N GLY A 238 -15.31 19.63 2.31
CA GLY A 238 -15.13 20.43 3.49
C GLY A 238 -15.13 19.50 4.71
N VAL A 239 -13.98 18.89 5.00
CA VAL A 239 -13.79 18.24 6.28
C VAL A 239 -13.62 19.38 7.28
N ASP A 240 -14.74 19.76 7.91
CA ASP A 240 -14.74 20.80 8.92
C ASP A 240 -13.88 20.35 10.10
N GLY A 241 -12.67 20.92 10.19
CA GLY A 241 -11.82 20.85 11.37
C GLY A 241 -11.10 19.53 11.65
N GLY A 242 -11.17 18.52 10.80
CA GLY A 242 -10.47 17.24 11.02
C GLY A 242 -8.98 17.30 10.70
N GLU A 243 -8.14 16.80 11.58
CA GLU A 243 -6.75 16.47 11.31
C GLU A 243 -6.70 15.17 10.51
N LEU A 244 -6.04 15.22 9.36
CA LEU A 244 -5.72 14.03 8.58
C LEU A 244 -4.41 13.43 9.11
N LYS A 245 -4.33 12.11 9.16
CA LYS A 245 -3.13 11.39 9.54
C LYS A 245 -2.58 10.63 8.35
N GLY A 246 -1.25 10.54 8.27
CA GLY A 246 -0.57 9.81 7.23
C GLY A 246 0.93 9.76 7.48
N TYR A 247 1.68 9.47 6.43
CA TYR A 247 3.13 9.47 6.49
C TYR A 247 3.74 9.92 5.16
N GLU A 248 4.95 10.48 5.23
CA GLU A 248 5.78 10.79 4.06
C GLU A 248 6.91 9.76 3.95
N ILE A 249 7.15 9.29 2.73
CA ILE A 249 8.30 8.45 2.40
C ILE A 249 8.72 8.72 0.96
N HIS A 250 9.54 9.73 0.74
CA HIS A 250 9.93 10.16 -0.61
C HIS A 250 11.36 10.69 -0.66
N MET A 251 11.90 10.73 -1.88
CA MET A 251 13.09 11.48 -2.22
C MET A 251 12.68 12.68 -3.09
N GLY A 252 13.45 13.76 -2.99
CA GLY A 252 13.17 14.96 -3.74
C GLY A 252 12.20 15.93 -3.08
N GLU A 253 12.22 17.14 -3.58
CA GLU A 253 11.44 18.29 -3.14
C GLU A 253 10.69 18.87 -4.33
N SER A 254 9.39 19.14 -4.15
CA SER A 254 8.58 19.80 -5.16
C SER A 254 8.47 21.29 -4.84
N ARG A 255 8.44 22.11 -5.90
CA ARG A 255 8.26 23.57 -5.84
C ARG A 255 7.23 24.00 -6.87
N GLY A 256 6.58 25.14 -6.62
CA GLY A 256 5.54 25.71 -7.48
C GLY A 256 4.27 26.00 -6.69
N ASP A 257 3.11 25.69 -7.25
CA ASP A 257 1.81 25.90 -6.60
C ASP A 257 1.57 24.78 -5.57
N ILE A 258 2.14 24.95 -4.36
CA ILE A 258 2.06 24.02 -3.24
C ILE A 258 1.34 24.69 -2.07
N GLY A 259 0.41 23.98 -1.43
CA GLY A 259 -0.30 24.50 -0.27
C GLY A 259 -1.74 24.01 -0.18
N LEU A 260 -2.02 22.85 -0.80
CA LEU A 260 -3.30 22.17 -0.64
C LEU A 260 -3.50 21.73 0.80
N PHE A 261 -2.42 21.22 1.39
CA PHE A 261 -2.34 20.79 2.78
C PHE A 261 -1.28 21.60 3.52
N GLU A 262 -1.50 21.74 4.81
CA GLU A 262 -0.52 22.14 5.80
C GLU A 262 -0.19 20.93 6.64
N ILE A 263 1.08 20.47 6.60
CA ILE A 263 1.52 19.27 7.29
C ILE A 263 2.41 19.59 8.49
N ARG A 264 2.27 18.78 9.53
CA ARG A 264 3.14 18.76 10.69
C ARG A 264 3.82 17.41 10.79
N ARG A 265 5.14 17.37 10.68
CA ARG A 265 5.92 16.14 10.82
C ARG A 265 6.03 15.75 12.28
N LEU A 266 5.69 14.50 12.59
CA LEU A 266 5.81 13.93 13.91
C LEU A 266 7.18 13.25 14.04
N SER A 267 8.13 13.89 14.71
CA SER A 267 9.41 13.27 15.04
C SER A 267 9.40 12.84 16.50
N GLY A 268 10.02 11.69 16.81
CA GLY A 268 10.16 11.18 18.18
C GLY A 268 11.05 12.04 19.11
N GLN A 269 11.61 13.13 18.61
CA GLN A 269 12.32 14.14 19.37
C GLN A 269 11.56 15.47 19.26
N ALA A 270 11.39 16.17 20.35
CA ALA A 270 10.71 17.46 20.44
C ALA A 270 11.45 18.56 19.66
N LEU A 271 11.39 18.49 18.34
CA LEU A 271 11.70 19.63 17.48
C LEU A 271 10.46 20.53 17.42
N PRO A 272 10.63 21.87 17.33
CA PRO A 272 9.50 22.74 17.14
C PRO A 272 8.72 22.28 15.90
N SER A 273 7.43 22.09 16.05
CA SER A 273 6.52 21.67 14.99
C SER A 273 6.42 22.76 13.93
N VAL A 274 7.34 22.74 12.97
CA VAL A 274 7.27 23.64 11.81
C VAL A 274 6.19 23.09 10.91
N SER A 275 5.20 23.91 10.64
CA SER A 275 4.18 23.63 9.65
C SER A 275 4.79 23.83 8.26
N LEU A 276 4.58 22.86 7.36
CA LEU A 276 5.09 22.87 5.99
C LEU A 276 3.93 22.75 5.01
N PRO A 277 3.99 23.46 3.87
CA PRO A 277 3.02 23.26 2.82
C PRO A 277 3.27 21.93 2.08
N ASP A 278 2.19 21.24 1.73
CA ASP A 278 2.20 20.05 0.89
C ASP A 278 1.01 20.05 -0.07
N GLY A 279 1.19 19.29 -1.15
CA GLY A 279 0.16 19.05 -2.15
C GLY A 279 -0.15 20.25 -3.03
N SER A 280 -0.71 19.95 -4.18
CA SER A 280 -1.12 20.89 -5.22
C SER A 280 -2.44 20.47 -5.81
N ALA A 281 -3.22 21.43 -6.29
CA ALA A 281 -4.47 21.14 -6.98
C ALA A 281 -4.67 22.10 -8.17
N ARG A 282 -5.10 21.53 -9.29
CA ARG A 282 -5.44 22.29 -10.50
C ARG A 282 -6.55 21.59 -11.27
N ASP A 283 -7.59 22.33 -11.67
CA ASP A 283 -8.75 21.80 -12.39
C ASP A 283 -9.37 20.59 -11.68
N HIS A 284 -9.33 19.40 -12.30
CA HIS A 284 -9.83 18.15 -11.76
C HIS A 284 -8.73 17.27 -11.16
N CYS A 285 -7.53 17.81 -10.98
CA CYS A 285 -6.35 17.09 -10.52
C CYS A 285 -5.91 17.60 -9.16
N TRP A 286 -5.46 16.70 -8.28
CA TRP A 286 -4.73 17.06 -7.08
C TRP A 286 -3.70 15.96 -6.74
N GLY A 287 -2.72 16.32 -5.94
CA GLY A 287 -1.72 15.37 -5.48
C GLY A 287 -1.04 15.81 -4.20
N THR A 288 -0.37 14.89 -3.53
CA THR A 288 0.28 15.07 -2.22
C THR A 288 1.40 14.05 -2.04
N TYR A 289 2.31 14.33 -1.12
CA TYR A 289 3.28 13.34 -0.63
C TYR A 289 2.71 12.42 0.46
N ILE A 290 1.54 12.73 1.01
CA ILE A 290 0.95 12.00 2.13
C ILE A 290 0.46 10.63 1.68
N HIS A 291 1.10 9.57 2.16
CA HIS A 291 0.61 8.21 2.11
C HIS A 291 -0.43 7.96 3.21
N GLY A 292 -1.31 6.98 3.00
CA GLY A 292 -2.37 6.65 3.97
C GLY A 292 -3.48 7.70 4.07
N ILE A 293 -3.52 8.71 3.20
CA ILE A 293 -4.50 9.80 3.27
C ILE A 293 -5.95 9.28 3.20
N PHE A 294 -6.19 8.18 2.48
CA PHE A 294 -7.50 7.54 2.36
C PHE A 294 -7.86 6.63 3.55
N GLU A 295 -6.94 6.40 4.48
CA GLU A 295 -7.25 5.74 5.75
C GLU A 295 -8.08 6.65 6.67
N ASN A 296 -8.12 7.96 6.41
CA ASN A 296 -8.96 8.91 7.10
C ASN A 296 -10.41 8.77 6.58
N ASP A 297 -11.25 8.06 7.32
CA ASP A 297 -12.57 7.61 6.90
C ASP A 297 -13.48 8.75 6.41
N ALA A 298 -13.56 9.85 7.17
CA ALA A 298 -14.38 11.00 6.82
C ALA A 298 -13.88 11.69 5.53
N PHE A 299 -12.56 11.80 5.35
CA PHE A 299 -11.96 12.34 4.13
C PHE A 299 -12.28 11.46 2.93
N ARG A 300 -12.04 10.15 3.06
CA ARG A 300 -12.35 9.17 2.00
C ARG A 300 -13.81 9.23 1.60
N ARG A 301 -14.73 9.19 2.56
CA ARG A 301 -16.19 9.28 2.29
C ARG A 301 -16.56 10.61 1.66
N GLY A 302 -15.96 11.70 2.08
CA GLY A 302 -16.14 13.00 1.47
C GLY A 302 -15.73 13.03 0.00
N VAL A 303 -14.54 12.49 -0.34
CA VAL A 303 -14.08 12.37 -1.74
C VAL A 303 -15.07 11.56 -2.57
N LEU A 304 -15.52 10.41 -2.06
CA LEU A 304 -16.49 9.54 -2.76
C LEU A 304 -17.84 10.24 -2.94
N ASN A 305 -18.33 10.97 -1.93
CA ASN A 305 -19.59 11.71 -2.05
C ASN A 305 -19.53 12.79 -3.13
N ARG A 306 -18.38 13.43 -3.36
CA ARG A 306 -18.21 14.36 -4.50
C ARG A 306 -18.29 13.65 -5.85
N LEU A 307 -17.80 12.41 -5.94
CA LEU A 307 -17.97 11.60 -7.15
C LEU A 307 -19.44 11.20 -7.36
N ARG A 308 -20.15 10.87 -6.27
CA ARG A 308 -21.59 10.58 -6.30
C ARG A 308 -22.40 11.79 -6.76
N GLU A 309 -22.17 12.95 -6.16
CA GLU A 309 -22.85 14.21 -6.54
C GLU A 309 -22.67 14.51 -8.03
N LYS A 310 -21.46 14.34 -8.56
CA LYS A 310 -21.17 14.51 -9.99
C LYS A 310 -22.01 13.58 -10.87
N LYS A 311 -22.32 12.38 -10.39
CA LYS A 311 -23.16 11.39 -11.07
C LYS A 311 -24.67 11.62 -10.79
N GLY A 312 -25.05 12.68 -10.07
CA GLY A 312 -26.42 12.95 -9.70
C GLY A 312 -26.96 12.03 -8.60
N LEU A 313 -26.08 11.39 -7.85
CA LEU A 313 -26.43 10.47 -6.77
C LEU A 313 -26.36 11.17 -5.41
N ALA A 314 -27.25 10.80 -4.50
CA ALA A 314 -27.21 11.31 -3.15
C ALA A 314 -25.94 10.90 -2.41
N PRO A 315 -25.33 11.77 -1.60
CA PRO A 315 -24.24 11.41 -0.70
C PRO A 315 -24.65 10.27 0.24
N LEU A 316 -23.72 9.37 0.51
CA LEU A 316 -23.92 8.35 1.55
C LEU A 316 -23.55 8.92 2.91
N PRO A 317 -24.41 8.73 3.93
CA PRO A 317 -24.11 9.16 5.29
C PRO A 317 -23.08 8.22 5.93
N GLY A 318 -22.29 8.76 6.86
CA GLY A 318 -21.30 7.99 7.61
C GLY A 318 -20.09 7.55 6.80
N SER A 319 -19.21 6.88 7.47
CA SER A 319 -18.01 6.28 6.88
C SER A 319 -17.82 4.87 7.45
N VAL A 320 -17.30 3.97 6.63
CA VAL A 320 -16.85 2.66 7.11
C VAL A 320 -15.48 2.83 7.75
N SER A 321 -15.33 2.37 8.99
CA SER A 321 -14.04 2.47 9.68
C SER A 321 -13.05 1.44 9.13
N TYR A 322 -12.05 1.91 8.38
CA TYR A 322 -10.97 1.07 7.87
C TYR A 322 -10.08 0.57 9.01
N THR A 323 -9.83 1.42 10.01
CA THR A 323 -9.06 1.03 11.20
C THR A 323 -9.72 -0.12 11.95
N GLU A 324 -11.03 -0.02 12.24
CA GLU A 324 -11.75 -1.12 12.90
C GLU A 324 -11.76 -2.39 12.07
N MET A 325 -11.83 -2.27 10.74
CA MET A 325 -11.78 -3.44 9.87
C MET A 325 -10.39 -4.12 9.93
N LYS A 326 -9.31 -3.35 9.94
CA LYS A 326 -7.94 -3.87 10.13
C LYS A 326 -7.79 -4.56 11.49
N GLU A 327 -8.26 -3.92 12.57
CA GLU A 327 -8.21 -4.50 13.92
C GLU A 327 -8.96 -5.84 13.99
N ARG A 328 -10.18 -5.90 13.47
CA ARG A 328 -10.95 -7.15 13.38
C ARG A 328 -10.26 -8.22 12.55
N ALA A 329 -9.53 -7.84 11.50
CA ALA A 329 -8.75 -8.77 10.68
C ALA A 329 -7.55 -9.32 11.46
N LEU A 330 -6.87 -8.47 12.23
CA LEU A 330 -5.77 -8.88 13.12
C LEU A 330 -6.26 -9.76 14.25
N ASP A 331 -7.42 -9.48 14.85
CA ASP A 331 -8.03 -10.32 15.87
C ASP A 331 -8.35 -11.73 15.32
N ARG A 332 -8.94 -11.80 14.11
CA ARG A 332 -9.18 -13.10 13.45
C ARG A 332 -7.88 -13.88 13.21
N LEU A 333 -6.81 -13.20 12.79
CA LEU A 333 -5.49 -13.84 12.63
C LEU A 333 -4.94 -14.30 13.97
N ALA A 334 -5.07 -13.49 15.01
CA ALA A 334 -4.61 -13.85 16.36
C ALA A 334 -5.36 -15.08 16.90
N ASP A 335 -6.67 -15.16 16.71
CA ASP A 335 -7.46 -16.30 17.11
C ASP A 335 -7.10 -17.56 16.32
N LEU A 336 -6.88 -17.43 15.00
CA LEU A 336 -6.39 -18.53 14.18
C LEU A 336 -5.05 -19.08 14.70
N LEU A 337 -4.12 -18.18 15.05
CA LEU A 337 -2.83 -18.58 15.63
C LEU A 337 -3.00 -19.25 16.99
N ARG A 338 -3.83 -18.73 17.88
CA ARG A 338 -4.10 -19.35 19.21
C ARG A 338 -4.66 -20.75 19.12
N LEU A 339 -5.50 -21.02 18.12
CA LEU A 339 -6.13 -22.33 17.93
C LEU A 339 -5.19 -23.37 17.33
N HIS A 340 -4.22 -22.97 16.52
CA HIS A 340 -3.45 -23.90 15.69
C HIS A 340 -1.94 -23.91 15.95
N VAL A 341 -1.45 -23.09 16.91
CA VAL A 341 -0.01 -22.98 17.23
C VAL A 341 0.23 -23.19 18.71
N ASP A 342 1.27 -23.95 19.06
CA ASP A 342 1.75 -24.07 20.46
C ASP A 342 2.38 -22.75 20.93
N ILE A 343 1.52 -21.83 21.40
CA ILE A 343 1.94 -20.55 21.97
C ILE A 343 2.81 -20.74 23.21
N GLY A 344 2.59 -21.82 23.97
CA GLY A 344 3.41 -22.19 25.12
C GLY A 344 4.87 -22.49 24.72
N PHE A 345 5.07 -23.18 23.58
CA PHE A 345 6.40 -23.38 23.04
C PHE A 345 7.08 -22.04 22.68
N ILE A 346 6.35 -21.12 22.03
CA ILE A 346 6.89 -19.80 21.68
C ILE A 346 7.33 -19.05 22.94
N ARG A 347 6.50 -19.03 23.98
CA ARG A 347 6.86 -18.39 25.26
C ARG A 347 8.12 -18.99 25.84
N ARG A 348 8.23 -20.34 25.89
CA ARG A 348 9.42 -21.03 26.42
C ARG A 348 10.70 -20.64 25.69
N ILE A 349 10.70 -20.56 24.36
CA ILE A 349 11.92 -20.18 23.59
C ILE A 349 12.28 -18.72 23.72
N LEU A 350 11.34 -17.86 24.15
CA LEU A 350 11.56 -16.44 24.44
C LEU A 350 11.96 -16.19 25.90
N GLY A 351 11.86 -17.21 26.77
CA GLY A 351 12.13 -17.07 28.20
C GLY A 351 11.01 -16.36 28.98
N LEU A 352 9.75 -16.46 28.49
CA LEU A 352 8.54 -15.84 29.06
C LEU A 352 7.68 -16.89 29.80
#